data_f908253e26b8cd27760338e2db4e5076
#
_entry.id   f908253e26b8cd27760338e2db4e5076
#
_cell.length_a   1.000
_cell.length_b   1.000
_cell.length_c   1.000
_cell.angle_alpha   90.00
_cell.angle_beta   90.00
_cell.angle_gamma   90.00
#
_symmetry.space_group_name_H-M   'P 1'
#
loop_
_entity.id
_entity.type
_entity.pdbx_description
1 polymer ?
#
loop_
_entity_poly.entity_id
_entity_poly.type
_entity_poly.pdbx_seq_one_letter_code
_entity_poly.pdbx_strand_id
1 'polypeptide(L)'
;STLLASSAASDVYKRQFEGNALLKARYVKNKYGYDCFADDTGLQVEALNGEPGVYSARYAGEPSDSEKNIDKLLANLRDAENRKASFVTCIALVTGSEEHVFYGEISGKIIRERRGSSGFGYDSVFVPEGYEETFAEMGEEEKNKISHRARSVKKLSDFFNTL
;
A
#
# COMPACT_ATOMS: atom_id res chain seq x y z
N SER A 1 -19.97 14.19 11.38
CA SER A 1 -18.65 14.38 12.04
C SER A 1 -17.73 13.16 11.89
N THR A 2 -18.28 11.93 11.80
CA THR A 2 -17.50 10.69 11.64
C THR A 2 -16.82 10.58 10.26
N LEU A 3 -17.44 11.07 9.21
CA LEU A 3 -16.87 11.05 7.84
C LEU A 3 -15.68 11.99 7.70
N LEU A 4 -15.70 13.14 8.35
CA LEU A 4 -14.59 14.11 8.34
C LEU A 4 -13.39 13.60 9.14
N ALA A 5 -13.62 12.93 10.26
CA ALA A 5 -12.56 12.33 11.06
C ALA A 5 -11.88 11.15 10.33
N SER A 6 -12.66 10.33 9.61
CA SER A 6 -12.14 9.22 8.79
C SER A 6 -11.28 9.72 7.63
N SER A 7 -11.71 10.78 6.94
CA SER A 7 -10.96 11.37 5.82
C SER A 7 -9.64 12.02 6.32
N ALA A 8 -9.68 12.74 7.45
CA ALA A 8 -8.49 13.35 8.04
C ALA A 8 -7.46 12.29 8.49
N ALA A 9 -7.91 11.18 9.08
CA ALA A 9 -7.04 10.08 9.46
C ALA A 9 -6.40 9.44 8.22
N SER A 10 -7.19 9.18 7.18
CA SER A 10 -6.68 8.63 5.91
C SER A 10 -5.61 9.53 5.30
N ASP A 11 -5.79 10.84 5.33
CA ASP A 11 -4.83 11.80 4.80
C ASP A 11 -3.52 11.82 5.59
N VAL A 12 -3.59 11.68 6.91
CA VAL A 12 -2.39 11.58 7.77
C VAL A 12 -1.57 10.33 7.41
N TYR A 13 -2.21 9.18 7.22
CA TYR A 13 -1.51 7.94 6.86
C TYR A 13 -0.92 8.00 5.46
N LYS A 14 -1.61 8.60 4.51
CA LYS A 14 -1.08 8.79 3.14
C LYS A 14 0.19 9.65 3.16
N ARG A 15 0.25 10.69 4.00
CA ARG A 15 1.45 11.53 4.15
C ARG A 15 2.65 10.74 4.65
N GLN A 16 2.45 9.70 5.46
CA GLN A 16 3.55 8.84 5.92
C GLN A 16 4.18 8.07 4.75
N PHE A 17 3.37 7.52 3.83
CA PHE A 17 3.88 6.87 2.61
C PHE A 17 4.64 7.86 1.74
N GLU A 18 4.09 9.05 1.54
CA GLU A 18 4.73 10.13 0.79
C GLU A 18 6.07 10.51 1.41
N GLY A 19 6.10 10.75 2.72
CA GLY A 19 7.31 11.09 3.46
C GLY A 19 8.40 10.04 3.33
N ASN A 20 8.05 8.77 3.47
CA ASN A 20 8.99 7.66 3.34
C ASN A 20 9.52 7.50 1.92
N ALA A 21 8.67 7.63 0.91
CA ALA A 21 9.07 7.55 -0.49
C ALA A 21 10.02 8.71 -0.87
N LEU A 22 9.69 9.93 -0.46
CA LEU A 22 10.53 11.11 -0.68
C LEU A 22 11.87 10.97 0.02
N LEU A 23 11.89 10.51 1.27
CA LEU A 23 13.12 10.31 2.04
C LEU A 23 14.08 9.38 1.32
N LYS A 24 13.58 8.25 0.81
CA LYS A 24 14.39 7.29 0.05
C LYS A 24 14.94 7.89 -1.25
N ALA A 25 14.07 8.55 -2.02
CA ALA A 25 14.48 9.16 -3.30
C ALA A 25 15.49 10.29 -3.08
N ARG A 26 15.26 11.16 -2.11
CA ARG A 26 16.18 12.24 -1.75
C ARG A 26 17.54 11.71 -1.28
N TYR A 27 17.56 10.63 -0.52
CA TYR A 27 18.80 10.00 -0.08
C TYR A 27 19.66 9.57 -1.27
N VAL A 28 19.07 8.89 -2.24
CA VAL A 28 19.75 8.41 -3.45
C VAL A 28 20.23 9.62 -4.28
N LYS A 29 19.38 10.62 -4.48
CA LYS A 29 19.72 11.85 -5.20
C LYS A 29 20.90 12.56 -4.57
N ASN A 30 20.89 12.74 -3.25
CA ASN A 30 21.94 13.44 -2.53
C ASN A 30 23.26 12.67 -2.52
N LYS A 31 23.20 11.34 -2.42
CA LYS A 31 24.40 10.51 -2.34
C LYS A 31 25.06 10.27 -3.70
N TYR A 32 24.26 10.06 -4.73
CA TYR A 32 24.76 9.65 -6.06
C TYR A 32 24.57 10.69 -7.15
N GLY A 33 23.78 11.74 -6.92
CA GLY A 33 23.56 12.82 -7.89
C GLY A 33 22.60 12.50 -9.02
N TYR A 34 22.02 11.30 -9.06
CA TYR A 34 21.11 10.88 -10.14
C TYR A 34 19.66 11.26 -9.83
N ASP A 35 18.94 11.62 -10.89
CA ASP A 35 17.49 11.67 -10.82
C ASP A 35 16.98 10.25 -10.58
N CYS A 36 16.02 10.11 -9.68
CA CYS A 36 15.56 8.79 -9.27
C CYS A 36 14.13 8.82 -8.75
N PHE A 37 13.55 7.65 -8.65
CA PHE A 37 12.30 7.49 -7.93
C PHE A 37 12.43 6.36 -6.90
N ALA A 38 11.62 6.45 -5.86
CA ALA A 38 11.48 5.42 -4.84
C ALA A 38 10.01 5.27 -4.48
N ASP A 39 9.65 4.15 -3.91
CA ASP A 39 8.27 3.90 -3.51
C ASP A 39 8.17 3.50 -2.04
N ASP A 40 6.98 3.69 -1.50
CA ASP A 40 6.56 3.10 -0.24
C ASP A 40 5.16 2.53 -0.40
N THR A 41 4.93 1.36 0.16
CA THR A 41 3.71 0.58 -0.03
C THR A 41 3.25 0.01 1.30
N GLY A 42 1.95 -0.05 1.50
CA GLY A 42 1.40 -0.70 2.66
C GLY A 42 -0.10 -0.90 2.61
N LEU A 43 -0.58 -1.61 3.61
CA LEU A 43 -1.99 -1.88 3.83
C LEU A 43 -2.51 -0.95 4.93
N GLN A 44 -3.63 -0.29 4.66
CA GLN A 44 -4.35 0.51 5.64
C GLN A 44 -5.67 -0.17 5.97
N VAL A 45 -5.96 -0.37 7.26
CA VAL A 45 -7.20 -1.00 7.71
C VAL A 45 -7.99 0.02 8.54
N GLU A 46 -9.19 0.32 8.11
CA GLU A 46 -10.02 1.38 8.70
C GLU A 46 -10.30 1.13 10.19
N ALA A 47 -10.70 -0.09 10.55
CA ALA A 47 -11.00 -0.45 11.95
C ALA A 47 -9.77 -0.39 12.87
N LEU A 48 -8.56 -0.36 12.32
CA LEU A 48 -7.31 -0.27 13.04
C LEU A 48 -6.65 1.11 12.92
N ASN A 49 -7.44 2.12 12.59
CA ASN A 49 -6.98 3.51 12.43
C ASN A 49 -5.80 3.66 11.45
N GLY A 50 -5.79 2.85 10.40
CA GLY A 50 -4.78 2.88 9.34
C GLY A 50 -3.62 1.92 9.52
N GLU A 51 -3.53 1.21 10.66
CA GLU A 51 -2.52 0.15 10.80
C GLU A 51 -2.81 -1.01 9.83
N PRO A 52 -1.80 -1.75 9.38
CA PRO A 52 -0.36 -1.61 9.66
C PRO A 52 0.34 -0.43 8.95
N GLY A 53 -0.25 0.16 7.91
CA GLY A 53 0.29 1.35 7.24
C GLY A 53 1.74 1.18 6.77
N VAL A 54 2.61 2.12 7.09
CA VAL A 54 4.04 2.08 6.72
C VAL A 54 4.81 0.92 7.38
N TYR A 55 4.23 0.29 8.40
CA TYR A 55 4.83 -0.85 9.09
C TYR A 55 4.37 -2.20 8.53
N SER A 56 3.68 -2.21 7.39
CA SER A 56 3.07 -3.42 6.83
C SER A 56 4.02 -4.60 6.69
N ALA A 57 5.25 -4.37 6.22
CA ALA A 57 6.22 -5.44 6.04
C ALA A 57 6.75 -6.03 7.35
N ARG A 58 6.72 -5.27 8.44
CA ARG A 58 7.25 -5.65 9.76
C ARG A 58 6.24 -5.52 10.88
N TYR A 59 4.96 -5.68 10.56
CA TYR A 59 3.86 -5.50 11.51
C TYR A 59 3.99 -6.41 12.75
N ALA A 60 4.42 -7.65 12.57
CA ALA A 60 4.66 -8.61 13.64
C ALA A 60 6.10 -8.58 14.19
N GLY A 61 6.93 -7.64 13.73
CA GLY A 61 8.32 -7.48 14.15
C GLY A 61 9.33 -7.83 13.07
N GLU A 62 10.58 -7.89 13.48
CA GLU A 62 11.70 -8.21 12.57
C GLU A 62 12.33 -9.56 12.99
N PRO A 63 12.80 -10.36 12.01
CA PRO A 63 12.75 -10.14 10.56
C PRO A 63 11.31 -10.19 10.01
N SER A 64 11.12 -9.59 8.84
CA SER A 64 9.81 -9.56 8.17
C SER A 64 9.32 -10.99 7.89
N ASP A 65 8.07 -11.27 8.28
CA ASP A 65 7.43 -12.57 8.10
C ASP A 65 5.96 -12.34 7.76
N SER A 66 5.60 -12.61 6.51
CA SER A 66 4.24 -12.38 6.01
C SER A 66 3.19 -13.17 6.77
N GLU A 67 3.46 -14.41 7.14
CA GLU A 67 2.51 -15.26 7.87
C GLU A 67 2.23 -14.71 9.27
N LYS A 68 3.28 -14.29 9.98
CA LYS A 68 3.13 -13.66 11.30
C LYS A 68 2.43 -12.31 11.22
N ASN A 69 2.67 -11.55 10.16
CA ASN A 69 2.00 -10.27 9.93
C ASN A 69 0.50 -10.48 9.72
N ILE A 70 0.11 -11.49 8.93
CA ILE A 70 -1.29 -11.86 8.72
C ILE A 70 -1.92 -12.34 10.03
N ASP A 71 -1.24 -13.19 10.79
CA ASP A 71 -1.73 -13.68 12.09
C ASP A 71 -2.04 -12.51 13.03
N LYS A 72 -1.16 -11.55 13.12
CA LYS A 72 -1.36 -10.34 13.93
C LYS A 72 -2.55 -9.53 13.45
N LEU A 73 -2.65 -9.32 12.12
CA LEU A 73 -3.75 -8.59 11.51
C LEU A 73 -5.10 -9.25 11.81
N LEU A 74 -5.21 -10.55 11.59
CA LEU A 74 -6.44 -11.30 11.83
C LEU A 74 -6.82 -11.32 13.32
N ALA A 75 -5.84 -11.43 14.21
CA ALA A 75 -6.07 -11.34 15.65
C ALA A 75 -6.63 -9.96 16.05
N ASN A 76 -6.07 -8.89 15.51
CA ASN A 76 -6.51 -7.53 15.78
C ASN A 76 -7.90 -7.23 15.20
N LEU A 77 -8.32 -7.95 14.18
CA LEU A 77 -9.62 -7.81 13.52
C LEU A 77 -10.64 -8.87 13.96
N ARG A 78 -10.32 -9.70 14.96
CA ARG A 78 -11.20 -10.83 15.34
C ARG A 78 -12.65 -10.43 15.54
N ASP A 79 -12.90 -9.37 16.29
CA ASP A 79 -14.23 -8.90 16.64
C ASP A 79 -14.71 -7.73 15.78
N ALA A 80 -13.95 -7.36 14.75
CA ALA A 80 -14.30 -6.24 13.90
C ALA A 80 -15.29 -6.67 12.81
N GLU A 81 -16.43 -5.99 12.77
CA GLU A 81 -17.39 -6.13 11.67
C GLU A 81 -16.95 -5.31 10.46
N ASN A 82 -16.43 -4.10 10.72
CA ASN A 82 -15.83 -3.27 9.67
C ASN A 82 -14.45 -3.84 9.32
N ARG A 83 -14.35 -4.38 8.12
CA ARG A 83 -13.14 -4.99 7.61
C ARG A 83 -12.59 -4.28 6.38
N LYS A 84 -13.03 -3.04 6.18
CA LYS A 84 -12.57 -2.20 5.05
C LYS A 84 -11.08 -1.94 5.16
N ALA A 85 -10.42 -2.08 4.04
CA ALA A 85 -8.99 -1.87 3.92
C ALA A 85 -8.64 -1.35 2.53
N SER A 86 -7.44 -0.80 2.40
CA SER A 86 -6.91 -0.44 1.09
C SER A 86 -5.41 -0.68 1.06
N PHE A 87 -4.90 -1.11 -0.07
CA PHE A 87 -3.48 -1.05 -0.37
C PHE A 87 -3.15 0.30 -1.00
N VAL A 88 -2.04 0.88 -0.59
CA VAL A 88 -1.55 2.15 -1.11
C VAL A 88 -0.09 2.00 -1.53
N THR A 89 0.26 2.53 -2.69
CA THR A 89 1.64 2.76 -3.10
C THR A 89 1.82 4.23 -3.40
N CYS A 90 2.85 4.84 -2.83
CA CYS A 90 3.29 6.18 -3.19
C CYS A 90 4.66 6.08 -3.87
N ILE A 91 4.77 6.59 -5.09
CA ILE A 91 6.05 6.74 -5.79
C ILE A 91 6.45 8.21 -5.71
N ALA A 92 7.67 8.47 -5.24
CA ALA A 92 8.27 9.80 -5.26
C ALA A 92 9.36 9.85 -6.32
N LEU A 93 9.25 10.81 -7.23
CA LEU A 93 10.25 11.11 -8.26
C LEU A 93 11.00 12.39 -7.85
N VAL A 94 12.31 12.31 -7.74
CA VAL A 94 13.18 13.45 -7.42
C VAL A 94 14.13 13.70 -8.59
N THR A 95 14.01 14.87 -9.20
CA THR A 95 14.89 15.33 -10.26
C THR A 95 15.80 16.45 -9.75
N GLY A 96 16.60 17.03 -10.63
CA GLY A 96 17.50 18.15 -10.27
C GLY A 96 16.78 19.38 -9.74
N SER A 97 15.53 19.60 -10.14
CA SER A 97 14.78 20.82 -9.84
C SER A 97 13.39 20.60 -9.27
N GLU A 98 12.86 19.38 -9.33
CA GLU A 98 11.47 19.11 -8.99
C GLU A 98 11.30 17.81 -8.21
N GLU A 99 10.21 17.77 -7.43
CA GLU A 99 9.76 16.56 -6.76
C GLU A 99 8.29 16.32 -7.14
N HIS A 100 7.96 15.07 -7.47
CA HIS A 100 6.61 14.66 -7.83
C HIS A 100 6.24 13.39 -7.07
N VAL A 101 4.97 13.25 -6.70
CA VAL A 101 4.47 12.05 -6.05
C VAL A 101 3.28 11.47 -6.81
N PHE A 102 3.22 10.16 -6.90
CA PHE A 102 2.17 9.42 -7.61
C PHE A 102 1.60 8.35 -6.71
N TYR A 103 0.31 8.45 -6.42
CA TYR A 103 -0.40 7.49 -5.58
C TYR A 103 -1.15 6.47 -6.43
N GLY A 104 -1.08 5.21 -6.01
CA GLY A 104 -1.97 4.17 -6.45
C GLY A 104 -2.65 3.55 -5.23
N GLU A 105 -3.96 3.36 -5.31
CA GLU A 105 -4.75 2.80 -4.21
C GLU A 105 -5.79 1.84 -4.75
N ILE A 106 -6.01 0.74 -4.05
CA ILE A 106 -7.13 -0.16 -4.30
C ILE A 106 -7.81 -0.48 -2.99
N SER A 107 -9.11 -0.20 -2.94
CA SER A 107 -9.96 -0.50 -1.80
C SER A 107 -10.48 -1.94 -1.85
N GLY A 108 -10.76 -2.49 -0.69
CA GLY A 108 -11.28 -3.82 -0.54
C GLY A 108 -11.59 -4.14 0.92
N LYS A 109 -11.47 -5.41 1.27
CA LYS A 109 -11.73 -5.88 2.63
C LYS A 109 -10.76 -6.99 3.03
N ILE A 110 -10.55 -7.12 4.33
CA ILE A 110 -9.80 -8.22 4.92
C ILE A 110 -10.77 -9.33 5.29
N ILE A 111 -10.58 -10.51 4.73
CA ILE A 111 -11.38 -11.69 5.04
C ILE A 111 -10.85 -12.40 6.30
N ARG A 112 -11.58 -13.37 6.82
CA ARG A 112 -11.27 -14.02 8.09
C ARG A 112 -10.28 -15.17 7.98
N GLU A 113 -10.16 -15.76 6.79
CA GLU A 113 -9.29 -16.91 6.53
C GLU A 113 -8.50 -16.68 5.26
N ARG A 114 -7.29 -17.20 5.23
CA ARG A 114 -6.44 -17.14 4.04
C ARG A 114 -7.05 -17.92 2.89
N ARG A 115 -7.02 -17.34 1.68
CA ARG A 115 -7.40 -18.03 0.44
C ARG A 115 -6.39 -17.70 -0.65
N GLY A 116 -5.90 -18.75 -1.32
CA GLY A 116 -4.94 -18.63 -2.40
C GLY A 116 -3.50 -18.71 -1.92
N SER A 117 -2.60 -18.94 -2.85
CA SER A 117 -1.17 -19.17 -2.58
C SER A 117 -0.23 -18.31 -3.41
N SER A 118 -0.76 -17.51 -4.35
CA SER A 118 0.04 -16.60 -5.18
C SER A 118 0.34 -15.31 -4.43
N GLY A 119 1.31 -14.55 -4.93
CA GLY A 119 1.62 -13.23 -4.42
C GLY A 119 2.43 -13.26 -3.13
N PHE A 120 2.31 -12.20 -2.34
CA PHE A 120 3.11 -12.00 -1.13
C PHE A 120 2.36 -11.09 -0.15
N GLY A 121 2.95 -10.89 1.03
CA GLY A 121 2.39 -9.99 2.04
C GLY A 121 1.00 -10.41 2.48
N TYR A 122 0.04 -9.52 2.36
CA TYR A 122 -1.35 -9.72 2.80
C TYR A 122 -2.29 -10.20 1.69
N ASP A 123 -1.76 -10.59 0.55
CA ASP A 123 -2.55 -10.93 -0.65
C ASP A 123 -3.59 -12.03 -0.41
N SER A 124 -3.28 -12.99 0.47
CA SER A 124 -4.18 -14.12 0.76
C SER A 124 -5.39 -13.76 1.62
N VAL A 125 -5.43 -12.56 2.19
CA VAL A 125 -6.55 -12.11 3.05
C VAL A 125 -7.22 -10.85 2.53
N PHE A 126 -6.80 -10.31 1.38
CA PHE A 126 -7.36 -9.09 0.81
C PHE A 126 -8.20 -9.41 -0.43
N VAL A 127 -9.47 -9.02 -0.37
CA VAL A 127 -10.41 -9.12 -1.50
C VAL A 127 -10.68 -7.71 -2.02
N PRO A 128 -10.25 -7.38 -3.25
CA PRO A 128 -10.52 -6.07 -3.83
C PRO A 128 -12.02 -5.82 -4.01
N GLU A 129 -12.42 -4.57 -3.91
CA GLU A 129 -13.80 -4.16 -4.16
C GLU A 129 -14.25 -4.54 -5.56
N GLY A 130 -15.44 -5.13 -5.67
CA GLY A 130 -15.99 -5.61 -6.94
C GLY A 130 -15.53 -7.01 -7.34
N TYR A 131 -14.73 -7.68 -6.52
CA TYR A 131 -14.24 -9.04 -6.76
C TYR A 131 -14.64 -9.95 -5.60
N GLU A 132 -14.65 -11.26 -5.85
CA GLU A 132 -14.88 -12.28 -4.83
C GLU A 132 -13.59 -13.00 -4.46
N GLU A 133 -12.57 -12.93 -5.31
CA GLU A 133 -11.28 -13.56 -5.12
C GLU A 133 -10.31 -12.66 -4.36
N THR A 134 -9.43 -13.29 -3.57
CA THR A 134 -8.28 -12.57 -3.00
C THR A 134 -7.23 -12.28 -4.07
N PHE A 135 -6.31 -11.37 -3.79
CA PHE A 135 -5.16 -11.15 -4.66
C PHE A 135 -4.32 -12.43 -4.84
N ALA A 136 -4.27 -13.29 -3.82
CA ALA A 136 -3.54 -14.55 -3.89
C ALA A 136 -4.27 -15.62 -4.72
N GLU A 137 -5.58 -15.51 -4.88
CA GLU A 137 -6.37 -16.38 -5.74
C GLU A 137 -6.34 -15.92 -7.20
N MET A 138 -6.22 -14.62 -7.44
CA MET A 138 -6.06 -14.06 -8.79
C MET A 138 -4.66 -14.42 -9.31
N GLY A 139 -4.50 -14.65 -10.58
CA GLY A 139 -3.19 -14.72 -11.19
C GLY A 139 -2.49 -13.35 -11.16
N GLU A 140 -1.17 -13.33 -11.25
CA GLU A 140 -0.39 -12.08 -11.29
C GLU A 140 -0.85 -11.15 -12.41
N GLU A 141 -1.22 -11.70 -13.56
CA GLU A 141 -1.70 -10.92 -14.70
C GLU A 141 -2.95 -10.11 -14.35
N GLU A 142 -3.93 -10.73 -13.70
CA GLU A 142 -5.16 -10.06 -13.29
C GLU A 142 -4.92 -9.04 -12.19
N LYS A 143 -4.13 -9.40 -11.18
CA LYS A 143 -3.72 -8.51 -10.10
C LYS A 143 -3.01 -7.27 -10.65
N ASN A 144 -2.08 -7.44 -11.59
CA ASN A 144 -1.29 -6.35 -12.15
C ASN A 144 -2.11 -5.34 -12.96
N LYS A 145 -3.32 -5.69 -13.37
CA LYS A 145 -4.23 -4.76 -14.03
C LYS A 145 -4.90 -3.78 -13.07
N ILE A 146 -5.08 -4.17 -11.81
CA ILE A 146 -5.90 -3.44 -10.84
C ILE A 146 -5.16 -3.02 -9.58
N SER A 147 -3.96 -3.54 -9.33
CA SER A 147 -3.26 -3.32 -8.06
C SER A 147 -2.89 -1.85 -7.82
N HIS A 148 -2.68 -1.53 -6.55
CA HIS A 148 -2.18 -0.23 -6.11
C HIS A 148 -0.87 0.14 -6.80
N ARG A 149 0.06 -0.80 -6.90
CA ARG A 149 1.35 -0.61 -7.58
C ARG A 149 1.16 -0.33 -9.07
N ALA A 150 0.32 -1.08 -9.75
CA ALA A 150 0.03 -0.87 -11.17
C ALA A 150 -0.54 0.53 -11.42
N ARG A 151 -1.42 1.00 -10.53
CA ARG A 151 -2.03 2.32 -10.63
C ARG A 151 -1.02 3.46 -10.43
N SER A 152 -0.12 3.34 -9.47
CA SER A 152 0.93 4.35 -9.24
C SER A 152 1.96 4.37 -10.35
N VAL A 153 2.38 3.19 -10.83
CA VAL A 153 3.32 3.06 -11.96
C VAL A 153 2.73 3.65 -13.24
N LYS A 154 1.44 3.44 -13.49
CA LYS A 154 0.76 4.05 -14.64
C LYS A 154 0.84 5.58 -14.60
N LYS A 155 0.59 6.18 -13.45
CA LYS A 155 0.68 7.64 -13.27
C LYS A 155 2.10 8.15 -13.52
N LEU A 156 3.12 7.46 -13.01
CA LEU A 156 4.52 7.78 -13.27
C LEU A 156 4.84 7.69 -14.77
N SER A 157 4.41 6.63 -15.42
CA SER A 157 4.60 6.43 -16.86
C SER A 157 3.91 7.53 -17.68
N ASP A 158 2.67 7.86 -17.34
CA ASP A 158 1.92 8.94 -18.00
C ASP A 158 2.64 10.29 -17.85
N PHE A 159 3.23 10.55 -16.68
CA PHE A 159 4.03 11.76 -16.45
C PHE A 159 5.24 11.81 -17.38
N PHE A 160 6.00 10.73 -17.51
CA PHE A 160 7.13 10.68 -18.42
C PHE A 160 6.73 10.88 -19.88
N ASN A 161 5.55 10.45 -20.28
CA ASN A 161 5.04 10.63 -21.62
C ASN A 161 4.63 12.08 -21.94
N THR A 162 4.53 12.95 -20.93
CA THR A 162 4.24 14.39 -21.10
C THR A 162 5.48 15.25 -21.28
N LEU A 163 6.66 14.69 -21.07
CA LEU A 163 7.94 15.41 -21.15
C LEU A 163 8.45 15.57 -22.60
#